data_704414efe756bc2f9c9f3b75bffd6dc7
#
_entry.id   704414efe756bc2f9c9f3b75bffd6dc7
#
_cell.length_a   1.000
_cell.length_b   1.000
_cell.length_c   1.000
_cell.angle_alpha   90.00
_cell.angle_beta   90.00
_cell.angle_gamma   90.00
#
_symmetry.space_group_name_H-M   'P 1'
#
loop_
_entity.id
_entity.type
_entity.pdbx_description
1 polymer ?
#
loop_
_entity_poly.entity_id
_entity_poly.type
_entity_poly.pdbx_seq_one_letter_code
_entity_poly.pdbx_strand_id
1 'polypeptide(L)'
;MKLKIEDKSYENASKDTFNLIISIGGDGTALKAMKLGWTNSVPVLNLGSGRVGYLVNSFETINLQELVKSNFNNFKKRVPIIQNNDEQEPAFNEIVLIKNSPTRMLDIQIETYDQDVKLRADGIIISTSMGSTAYNYSAGGPIVQTSIDSIIITPISPFTKFPRSIVLDKHSEVKIVVSKNQDFSVQFDGNELQQCNEPNDLSFTYKLSANALKVLEETDKPKLDHFLNQILR
;
A
#
# COMPACT_ATOMS: atom_id res chain seq x y z
N MET A 1 3.30 -4.80 29.55
CA MET A 1 3.06 -4.63 28.11
C MET A 1 1.62 -4.22 27.95
N LYS A 2 1.34 -3.09 27.29
CA LYS A 2 -0.02 -2.64 26.97
C LYS A 2 -0.32 -3.01 25.52
N LEU A 3 -1.46 -3.65 25.29
CA LEU A 3 -1.95 -4.07 23.98
C LEU A 3 -3.11 -3.18 23.58
N LYS A 4 -3.13 -2.71 22.35
CA LYS A 4 -4.32 -2.13 21.72
C LYS A 4 -4.85 -3.14 20.72
N ILE A 5 -6.10 -3.58 20.89
CA ILE A 5 -6.80 -4.46 19.97
C ILE A 5 -7.72 -3.58 19.12
N GLU A 6 -7.49 -3.56 17.81
CA GLU A 6 -8.40 -2.94 16.84
C GLU A 6 -9.35 -4.01 16.30
N ASP A 7 -10.61 -3.86 16.63
CA ASP A 7 -11.73 -4.61 16.07
C ASP A 7 -12.79 -3.57 15.66
N LYS A 8 -13.65 -3.91 14.69
CA LYS A 8 -14.77 -3.04 14.27
C LYS A 8 -15.70 -2.61 15.41
N SER A 9 -15.65 -3.29 16.54
CA SER A 9 -16.47 -3.05 17.74
C SER A 9 -15.81 -2.17 18.81
N TYR A 10 -14.55 -1.76 18.67
CA TYR A 10 -13.83 -0.99 19.70
C TYR A 10 -13.36 0.37 19.18
N GLU A 11 -14.20 1.38 19.36
CA GLU A 11 -13.92 2.75 18.92
C GLU A 11 -13.04 3.58 19.85
N ASN A 12 -12.75 3.14 21.08
CA ASN A 12 -12.00 3.95 22.04
C ASN A 12 -10.81 3.21 22.66
N ALA A 13 -9.63 3.35 22.05
CA ALA A 13 -8.42 3.11 22.80
C ALA A 13 -8.19 4.27 23.77
N SER A 14 -8.01 3.94 25.04
CA SER A 14 -7.56 4.91 26.03
C SER A 14 -6.29 5.63 25.55
N LYS A 15 -6.08 6.87 25.99
CA LYS A 15 -4.85 7.66 25.72
C LYS A 15 -3.58 7.05 26.35
N ASP A 16 -3.63 5.78 26.72
CA ASP A 16 -2.52 5.08 27.33
C ASP A 16 -1.46 4.69 26.28
N THR A 17 -0.23 4.71 26.66
CA THR A 17 0.88 4.22 25.84
C THR A 17 0.76 2.70 25.62
N PHE A 18 0.80 2.28 24.39
CA PHE A 18 0.79 0.87 23.98
C PHE A 18 2.03 0.54 23.15
N ASN A 19 2.45 -0.74 23.16
CA ASN A 19 3.71 -1.19 22.53
C ASN A 19 3.47 -2.09 21.31
N LEU A 20 2.23 -2.45 21.05
CA LEU A 20 1.83 -3.32 19.94
C LEU A 20 0.37 -3.05 19.60
N ILE A 21 0.06 -3.03 18.31
CA ILE A 21 -1.31 -3.04 17.80
C ILE A 21 -1.60 -4.45 17.31
N ILE A 22 -2.73 -5.01 17.74
CA ILE A 22 -3.25 -6.27 17.20
C ILE A 22 -4.53 -5.95 16.45
N SER A 23 -4.58 -6.30 15.18
CA SER A 23 -5.82 -6.24 14.38
C SER A 23 -6.40 -7.64 14.19
N ILE A 24 -7.72 -7.73 14.17
CA ILE A 24 -8.46 -8.96 13.91
C ILE A 24 -9.43 -8.69 12.77
N GLY A 25 -9.21 -9.34 11.62
CA GLY A 25 -10.04 -9.12 10.43
C GLY A 25 -9.36 -9.53 9.15
N GLY A 26 -9.80 -8.96 8.02
CA GLY A 26 -9.19 -9.14 6.70
C GLY A 26 -8.14 -8.06 6.39
N ASP A 27 -7.65 -8.08 5.14
CA ASP A 27 -6.58 -7.17 4.68
C ASP A 27 -6.93 -5.68 4.84
N GLY A 28 -8.18 -5.29 4.64
CA GLY A 28 -8.61 -3.90 4.87
C GLY A 28 -8.49 -3.45 6.35
N THR A 29 -8.73 -4.37 7.30
CA THR A 29 -8.52 -4.11 8.73
C THR A 29 -7.03 -4.04 9.05
N ALA A 30 -6.23 -4.92 8.43
CA ALA A 30 -4.79 -4.94 8.56
C ALA A 30 -4.16 -3.61 8.09
N LEU A 31 -4.57 -3.08 6.93
CA LEU A 31 -4.08 -1.79 6.43
C LEU A 31 -4.39 -0.63 7.38
N LYS A 32 -5.60 -0.59 7.96
CA LYS A 32 -5.96 0.43 8.97
C LYS A 32 -5.06 0.33 10.21
N ALA A 33 -4.82 -0.89 10.69
CA ALA A 33 -3.92 -1.13 11.82
C ALA A 33 -2.47 -0.74 11.49
N MET A 34 -2.02 -1.00 10.26
CA MET A 34 -0.68 -0.58 9.81
C MET A 34 -0.54 0.94 9.78
N LYS A 35 -1.53 1.68 9.28
CA LYS A 35 -1.55 3.14 9.33
C LYS A 35 -1.51 3.65 10.78
N LEU A 36 -2.29 3.04 11.67
CA LEU A 36 -2.27 3.38 13.09
C LEU A 36 -0.90 3.07 13.74
N GLY A 37 -0.29 1.93 13.39
CA GLY A 37 1.05 1.55 13.83
C GLY A 37 2.11 2.54 13.37
N TRP A 38 1.99 3.00 12.14
CA TRP A 38 2.85 4.03 11.58
C TRP A 38 2.76 5.34 12.35
N THR A 39 1.55 5.87 12.51
CA THR A 39 1.31 7.14 13.24
C THR A 39 1.82 7.11 14.67
N ASN A 40 1.74 5.95 15.35
CA ASN A 40 2.16 5.79 16.75
C ASN A 40 3.58 5.22 16.88
N SER A 41 4.26 4.93 15.78
CA SER A 41 5.60 4.31 15.76
C SER A 41 5.68 2.99 16.55
N VAL A 42 4.62 2.18 16.50
CA VAL A 42 4.54 0.90 17.19
C VAL A 42 4.34 -0.26 16.20
N PRO A 43 4.88 -1.44 16.51
CA PRO A 43 4.68 -2.62 15.66
C PRO A 43 3.23 -3.09 15.61
N VAL A 44 2.92 -3.85 14.55
CA VAL A 44 1.56 -4.35 14.29
C VAL A 44 1.59 -5.87 14.13
N LEU A 45 0.57 -6.54 14.68
CA LEU A 45 0.23 -7.93 14.45
C LEU A 45 -1.16 -8.01 13.83
N ASN A 46 -1.25 -8.50 12.60
CA ASN A 46 -2.51 -8.68 11.90
C ASN A 46 -2.94 -10.14 11.95
N LEU A 47 -4.15 -10.40 12.47
CA LEU A 47 -4.74 -11.74 12.61
C LEU A 47 -5.98 -11.88 11.72
N GLY A 48 -6.04 -12.95 10.95
CA GLY A 48 -7.19 -13.28 10.11
C GLY A 48 -8.29 -13.99 10.89
N SER A 49 -9.53 -13.52 10.76
CA SER A 49 -10.71 -14.12 11.40
C SER A 49 -11.49 -15.09 10.49
N GLY A 50 -10.89 -15.54 9.38
CA GLY A 50 -11.58 -16.38 8.39
C GLY A 50 -10.67 -16.81 7.24
N ARG A 51 -11.06 -16.50 5.99
CA ARG A 51 -10.19 -16.78 4.83
C ARG A 51 -8.88 -16.02 5.00
N VAL A 52 -7.77 -16.72 4.85
CA VAL A 52 -6.43 -16.15 4.98
C VAL A 52 -6.24 -15.09 3.90
N GLY A 53 -6.06 -13.84 4.35
CA GLY A 53 -5.68 -12.72 3.49
C GLY A 53 -4.16 -12.64 3.31
N TYR A 54 -3.72 -11.62 2.55
CA TYR A 54 -2.31 -11.38 2.26
C TYR A 54 -1.55 -10.74 3.43
N LEU A 55 -2.25 -9.88 4.18
CA LEU A 55 -1.67 -9.04 5.21
C LEU A 55 -1.89 -9.60 6.61
N VAL A 56 -2.62 -10.72 6.71
CA VAL A 56 -2.99 -11.32 8.00
C VAL A 56 -2.30 -12.66 8.21
N ASN A 57 -2.02 -12.97 9.47
CA ASN A 57 -1.56 -14.28 9.91
C ASN A 57 -2.77 -15.14 10.30
N SER A 58 -2.63 -16.47 10.21
CA SER A 58 -3.69 -17.36 10.70
C SER A 58 -3.79 -17.29 12.22
N PHE A 59 -5.02 -17.18 12.73
CA PHE A 59 -5.28 -17.20 14.16
C PHE A 59 -4.88 -18.54 14.82
N GLU A 60 -4.94 -19.63 14.04
CA GLU A 60 -4.66 -20.98 14.51
C GLU A 60 -3.16 -21.28 14.69
N THR A 61 -2.31 -20.53 13.98
CA THR A 61 -0.87 -20.80 13.94
C THR A 61 -0.06 -19.88 14.85
N ILE A 62 -0.64 -18.77 15.31
CA ILE A 62 0.06 -17.80 16.16
C ILE A 62 -0.08 -18.14 17.65
N ASN A 63 1.05 -18.46 18.26
CA ASN A 63 1.17 -18.55 19.70
C ASN A 63 1.58 -17.19 20.28
N LEU A 64 0.58 -16.42 20.76
CA LEU A 64 0.81 -15.08 21.35
C LEU A 64 1.77 -15.12 22.56
N GLN A 65 1.80 -16.21 23.33
CA GLN A 65 2.70 -16.34 24.48
C GLN A 65 4.15 -16.51 24.04
N GLU A 66 4.40 -17.29 23.01
CA GLU A 66 5.74 -17.43 22.42
C GLU A 66 6.20 -16.13 21.76
N LEU A 67 5.30 -15.45 21.09
CA LEU A 67 5.54 -14.17 20.43
C LEU A 67 5.97 -13.10 21.44
N VAL A 68 5.33 -13.05 22.60
CA VAL A 68 5.69 -12.16 23.70
C VAL A 68 7.02 -12.56 24.33
N LYS A 69 7.27 -13.88 24.53
CA LYS A 69 8.53 -14.41 25.09
C LYS A 69 9.73 -14.16 24.18
N SER A 70 9.56 -14.21 22.88
CA SER A 70 10.62 -13.96 21.89
C SER A 70 10.97 -12.48 21.69
N ASN A 71 10.42 -11.57 22.51
CA ASN A 71 10.56 -10.12 22.32
C ASN A 71 10.23 -9.65 20.90
N PHE A 72 9.28 -10.33 20.24
CA PHE A 72 8.82 -9.97 18.90
C PHE A 72 9.93 -9.97 17.84
N ASN A 73 10.84 -10.93 17.86
CA ASN A 73 11.99 -10.97 16.95
C ASN A 73 11.62 -11.23 15.47
N ASN A 74 10.41 -11.69 15.18
CA ASN A 74 9.95 -12.04 13.84
C ASN A 74 9.24 -10.90 13.11
N PHE A 75 9.80 -9.70 13.18
CA PHE A 75 9.27 -8.54 12.43
C PHE A 75 9.77 -8.54 10.99
N LYS A 76 8.84 -8.27 10.09
CA LYS A 76 9.17 -7.79 8.75
C LYS A 76 9.01 -6.29 8.68
N LYS A 77 9.93 -5.65 8.01
CA LYS A 77 9.83 -4.22 7.71
C LYS A 77 8.94 -4.02 6.50
N ARG A 78 7.99 -3.10 6.61
CA ARG A 78 7.11 -2.68 5.52
C ARG A 78 7.34 -1.22 5.26
N VAL A 79 7.83 -0.91 4.06
CA VAL A 79 8.15 0.47 3.64
C VAL A 79 6.99 0.98 2.81
N PRO A 80 6.29 2.03 3.24
CA PRO A 80 5.19 2.60 2.46
C PRO A 80 5.69 3.57 1.39
N ILE A 81 4.83 3.88 0.43
CA ILE A 81 4.97 5.04 -0.44
C ILE A 81 4.42 6.26 0.28
N ILE A 82 5.11 7.37 0.13
CA ILE A 82 4.70 8.69 0.60
C ILE A 82 4.58 9.67 -0.58
N GLN A 83 3.67 10.64 -0.45
CA GLN A 83 3.46 11.70 -1.43
C GLN A 83 4.08 13.01 -0.93
N ASN A 84 4.80 13.72 -1.78
CA ASN A 84 5.34 15.06 -1.50
C ASN A 84 6.14 15.15 -0.17
N ASN A 85 6.83 14.06 0.20
CA ASN A 85 7.55 13.89 1.46
C ASN A 85 6.65 13.92 2.72
N ASP A 86 5.34 13.76 2.58
CA ASP A 86 4.43 13.68 3.72
C ASP A 86 4.41 12.25 4.29
N GLU A 87 4.94 12.11 5.51
CA GLU A 87 4.96 10.85 6.26
C GLU A 87 3.67 10.60 7.07
N GLN A 88 2.72 11.54 7.06
CA GLN A 88 1.49 11.40 7.86
C GLN A 88 0.46 10.50 7.16
N GLU A 89 0.45 10.51 5.82
CA GLU A 89 -0.47 9.71 5.01
C GLU A 89 0.27 8.70 4.13
N PRO A 90 0.79 7.62 4.71
CA PRO A 90 1.49 6.57 3.97
C PRO A 90 0.52 5.66 3.22
N ALA A 91 0.94 5.12 2.08
CA ALA A 91 0.27 4.00 1.41
C ALA A 91 1.15 2.74 1.49
N PHE A 92 0.62 1.68 2.07
CA PHE A 92 1.32 0.41 2.19
C PHE A 92 1.14 -0.47 0.96
N ASN A 93 -0.04 -0.43 0.33
CA ASN A 93 -0.25 -1.10 -0.96
C ASN A 93 0.07 -0.16 -2.12
N GLU A 94 -0.79 0.83 -2.37
CA GLU A 94 -0.67 1.69 -3.53
C GLU A 94 -1.32 3.07 -3.33
N ILE A 95 -0.86 4.00 -4.14
CA ILE A 95 -1.53 5.28 -4.40
C ILE A 95 -2.08 5.21 -5.82
N VAL A 96 -3.34 5.60 -5.98
CA VAL A 96 -4.05 5.56 -7.25
C VAL A 96 -4.52 6.96 -7.62
N LEU A 97 -4.16 7.43 -8.80
CA LEU A 97 -4.78 8.58 -9.43
C LEU A 97 -5.77 8.06 -10.47
N ILE A 98 -7.06 8.37 -10.30
CA ILE A 98 -8.11 7.84 -11.16
C ILE A 98 -9.09 8.92 -11.56
N LYS A 99 -9.49 8.92 -12.84
CA LYS A 99 -10.49 9.85 -13.37
C LYS A 99 -11.83 9.71 -12.65
N ASN A 100 -12.54 10.82 -12.45
CA ASN A 100 -13.92 10.83 -11.99
C ASN A 100 -14.91 10.84 -13.16
N SER A 101 -14.50 11.35 -14.32
CA SER A 101 -15.34 11.38 -15.52
C SER A 101 -15.33 10.02 -16.23
N PRO A 102 -16.49 9.42 -16.55
CA PRO A 102 -16.55 8.16 -17.29
C PRO A 102 -16.05 8.26 -18.73
N THR A 103 -16.09 9.46 -19.33
CA THR A 103 -15.85 9.65 -20.78
C THR A 103 -14.51 10.29 -21.13
N ARG A 104 -13.82 10.90 -20.16
CA ARG A 104 -12.55 11.58 -20.40
C ARG A 104 -11.41 10.83 -19.72
N MET A 105 -10.35 10.57 -20.46
CA MET A 105 -9.10 10.03 -19.93
C MET A 105 -8.27 11.15 -19.31
N LEU A 106 -7.36 10.77 -18.43
CA LEU A 106 -6.35 11.67 -17.91
C LEU A 106 -5.16 11.75 -18.87
N ASP A 107 -4.65 12.96 -19.06
CA ASP A 107 -3.36 13.24 -19.69
C ASP A 107 -2.33 13.37 -18.57
N ILE A 108 -1.46 12.37 -18.46
CA ILE A 108 -0.51 12.18 -17.36
C ILE A 108 0.90 12.26 -17.94
N GLN A 109 1.79 12.99 -17.29
CA GLN A 109 3.23 12.91 -17.52
C GLN A 109 3.89 12.23 -16.31
N ILE A 110 4.73 11.25 -16.59
CA ILE A 110 5.51 10.50 -15.60
C ILE A 110 6.95 10.92 -15.78
N GLU A 111 7.53 11.56 -14.78
CA GLU A 111 8.92 11.98 -14.75
C GLU A 111 9.68 11.11 -13.74
N THR A 112 10.75 10.49 -14.18
CA THR A 112 11.72 9.76 -13.35
C THR A 112 13.11 10.32 -13.60
N TYR A 113 14.13 9.87 -12.86
CA TYR A 113 15.50 10.34 -13.04
C TYR A 113 15.98 10.25 -14.50
N ASP A 114 15.57 9.20 -15.22
CA ASP A 114 16.10 8.89 -16.56
C ASP A 114 15.11 9.17 -17.70
N GLN A 115 13.82 9.35 -17.43
CA GLN A 115 12.80 9.38 -18.49
C GLN A 115 11.58 10.21 -18.13
N ASP A 116 11.07 10.89 -19.17
CA ASP A 116 9.76 11.51 -19.18
C ASP A 116 8.86 10.77 -20.15
N VAL A 117 7.73 10.29 -19.65
CA VAL A 117 6.76 9.53 -20.45
C VAL A 117 5.40 10.19 -20.37
N LYS A 118 4.76 10.40 -21.52
CA LYS A 118 3.37 10.90 -21.60
C LYS A 118 2.42 9.72 -21.75
N LEU A 119 1.37 9.73 -20.95
CA LEU A 119 0.37 8.67 -20.87
C LEU A 119 -1.03 9.27 -20.95
N ARG A 120 -1.90 8.67 -21.75
CA ARG A 120 -3.36 8.88 -21.66
C ARG A 120 -3.99 7.60 -21.18
N ALA A 121 -4.68 7.66 -20.04
CA ALA A 121 -5.24 6.51 -19.37
C ALA A 121 -6.44 6.89 -18.50
N ASP A 122 -7.17 5.88 -18.01
CA ASP A 122 -8.20 6.10 -16.99
C ASP A 122 -7.60 6.45 -15.63
N GLY A 123 -6.34 6.10 -15.41
CA GLY A 123 -5.60 6.41 -14.19
C GLY A 123 -4.21 5.79 -14.19
N ILE A 124 -3.54 5.91 -13.05
CA ILE A 124 -2.22 5.35 -12.79
C ILE A 124 -2.13 4.86 -11.35
N ILE A 125 -1.47 3.74 -11.16
CA ILE A 125 -1.19 3.12 -9.87
C ILE A 125 0.29 3.24 -9.58
N ILE A 126 0.63 3.77 -8.40
CA ILE A 126 1.98 3.75 -7.84
C ILE A 126 1.95 2.79 -6.66
N SER A 127 2.53 1.60 -6.82
CA SER A 127 2.42 0.51 -5.87
C SER A 127 3.75 0.16 -5.23
N THR A 128 3.70 -0.32 -3.98
CA THR A 128 4.81 -1.01 -3.33
C THR A 128 4.90 -2.45 -3.81
N SER A 129 5.98 -3.15 -3.46
CA SER A 129 6.07 -4.61 -3.64
C SER A 129 4.97 -5.36 -2.88
N MET A 130 4.55 -4.85 -1.71
CA MET A 130 3.46 -5.43 -0.94
C MET A 130 2.13 -5.29 -1.68
N GLY A 131 1.85 -4.12 -2.26
CA GLY A 131 0.66 -3.84 -3.06
C GLY A 131 0.67 -4.48 -4.44
N SER A 132 1.78 -5.11 -4.85
CA SER A 132 1.89 -5.75 -6.17
C SER A 132 0.80 -6.81 -6.43
N THR A 133 0.26 -7.41 -5.38
CA THR A 133 -0.82 -8.41 -5.42
C THR A 133 -2.22 -7.82 -5.21
N ALA A 134 -2.34 -6.51 -4.98
CA ALA A 134 -3.60 -5.80 -4.78
C ALA A 134 -4.14 -5.20 -6.10
N TYR A 135 -4.52 -3.94 -6.13
CA TYR A 135 -5.07 -3.31 -7.34
C TYR A 135 -4.08 -3.30 -8.51
N ASN A 136 -2.78 -3.19 -8.21
CA ASN A 136 -1.73 -3.32 -9.22
C ASN A 136 -1.88 -4.60 -10.05
N TYR A 137 -2.13 -5.75 -9.40
CA TYR A 137 -2.34 -7.02 -10.10
C TYR A 137 -3.58 -6.97 -11.01
N SER A 138 -4.69 -6.44 -10.51
CA SER A 138 -5.95 -6.34 -11.27
C SER A 138 -5.80 -5.44 -12.50
N ALA A 139 -4.92 -4.44 -12.44
CA ALA A 139 -4.59 -3.57 -13.57
C ALA A 139 -3.56 -4.18 -14.55
N GLY A 140 -3.10 -5.40 -14.29
CA GLY A 140 -2.13 -6.11 -15.14
C GLY A 140 -0.66 -5.83 -14.80
N GLY A 141 -0.40 -5.27 -13.62
CA GLY A 141 0.95 -5.06 -13.09
C GLY A 141 1.62 -6.37 -12.65
N PRO A 142 2.96 -6.38 -12.52
CA PRO A 142 3.72 -7.55 -12.13
C PRO A 142 3.53 -7.85 -10.65
N ILE A 143 3.69 -9.13 -10.27
CA ILE A 143 3.86 -9.54 -8.89
C ILE A 143 5.33 -9.40 -8.53
N VAL A 144 5.60 -8.73 -7.41
CA VAL A 144 6.96 -8.54 -6.88
C VAL A 144 7.01 -9.13 -5.47
N GLN A 145 8.09 -9.86 -5.17
CA GLN A 145 8.30 -10.40 -3.83
C GLN A 145 8.41 -9.26 -2.80
N THR A 146 7.72 -9.40 -1.69
CA THR A 146 7.67 -8.38 -0.62
C THR A 146 9.00 -8.15 0.11
N SER A 147 10.03 -8.95 -0.19
CA SER A 147 11.42 -8.74 0.28
C SER A 147 12.20 -7.75 -0.60
N ILE A 148 11.67 -7.37 -1.75
CA ILE A 148 12.28 -6.43 -2.68
C ILE A 148 11.57 -5.09 -2.52
N ASP A 149 12.23 -4.12 -1.89
CA ASP A 149 11.68 -2.77 -1.82
C ASP A 149 11.74 -2.13 -3.21
N SER A 150 10.59 -1.88 -3.81
CA SER A 150 10.45 -1.32 -5.16
C SER A 150 9.21 -0.46 -5.30
N ILE A 151 9.23 0.44 -6.27
CA ILE A 151 8.07 1.20 -6.73
C ILE A 151 7.61 0.59 -8.06
N ILE A 152 6.33 0.30 -8.17
CA ILE A 152 5.72 -0.23 -9.39
C ILE A 152 4.76 0.82 -9.93
N ILE A 153 4.93 1.19 -11.21
CA ILE A 153 4.04 2.11 -11.91
C ILE A 153 3.22 1.30 -12.90
N THR A 154 1.90 1.28 -12.73
CA THR A 154 1.00 0.53 -13.60
C THR A 154 -0.14 1.44 -14.07
N PRO A 155 -0.31 1.64 -15.39
CA PRO A 155 -1.42 2.41 -15.92
C PRO A 155 -2.74 1.65 -15.84
N ILE A 156 -3.85 2.37 -15.68
CA ILE A 156 -5.20 1.82 -15.74
C ILE A 156 -5.78 2.11 -17.11
N SER A 157 -6.11 1.08 -17.88
CA SER A 157 -6.71 1.19 -19.22
C SER A 157 -5.99 2.20 -20.13
N PRO A 158 -4.68 2.08 -20.40
CA PRO A 158 -3.94 3.06 -21.18
C PRO A 158 -4.41 3.04 -22.66
N PHE A 159 -4.59 4.23 -23.22
CA PHE A 159 -4.85 4.43 -24.65
C PHE A 159 -3.56 4.55 -25.45
N THR A 160 -2.55 5.20 -24.89
CA THR A 160 -1.23 5.34 -25.52
C THR A 160 -0.43 4.04 -25.35
N LYS A 161 0.52 3.81 -26.29
CA LYS A 161 1.48 2.71 -26.14
C LYS A 161 2.37 3.01 -24.94
N PHE A 162 2.12 2.31 -23.85
CA PHE A 162 2.90 2.35 -22.63
C PHE A 162 3.34 0.92 -22.29
N PRO A 163 4.53 0.68 -21.70
CA PRO A 163 4.81 -0.63 -21.12
C PRO A 163 3.71 -1.01 -20.14
N ARG A 164 3.43 -2.28 -20.00
CA ARG A 164 2.37 -2.73 -19.08
C ARG A 164 2.59 -2.19 -17.68
N SER A 165 3.85 -2.18 -17.24
CA SER A 165 4.27 -1.60 -15.97
C SER A 165 5.76 -1.30 -16.00
N ILE A 166 6.19 -0.41 -15.11
CA ILE A 166 7.59 -0.10 -14.85
C ILE A 166 7.87 -0.44 -13.39
N VAL A 167 8.96 -1.16 -13.12
CA VAL A 167 9.44 -1.45 -11.77
C VAL A 167 10.72 -0.67 -11.54
N LEU A 168 10.73 0.14 -10.52
CA LEU A 168 11.85 1.00 -10.12
C LEU A 168 12.43 0.53 -8.79
N ASP A 169 13.69 0.82 -8.57
CA ASP A 169 14.36 0.52 -7.29
C ASP A 169 13.83 1.39 -6.14
N LYS A 170 14.19 1.02 -4.93
CA LYS A 170 13.71 1.68 -3.69
C LYS A 170 14.16 3.13 -3.51
N HIS A 171 15.17 3.58 -4.24
CA HIS A 171 15.70 4.95 -4.16
C HIS A 171 15.08 5.87 -5.22
N SER A 172 14.26 5.32 -6.09
CA SER A 172 13.61 6.08 -7.14
C SER A 172 12.60 7.06 -6.58
N GLU A 173 12.55 8.23 -7.22
CA GLU A 173 11.49 9.22 -7.04
C GLU A 173 10.72 9.33 -8.34
N VAL A 174 9.39 9.33 -8.24
CA VAL A 174 8.47 9.39 -9.36
C VAL A 174 7.63 10.65 -9.23
N LYS A 175 7.72 11.54 -10.21
CA LYS A 175 6.84 12.70 -10.28
C LYS A 175 5.75 12.44 -11.31
N ILE A 176 4.51 12.60 -10.89
CA ILE A 176 3.33 12.50 -11.73
C ILE A 176 2.75 13.89 -11.91
N VAL A 177 2.61 14.30 -13.15
CA VAL A 177 1.94 15.56 -13.51
C VAL A 177 0.66 15.22 -14.24
N VAL A 178 -0.46 15.68 -13.72
CA VAL A 178 -1.77 15.58 -14.38
C VAL A 178 -2.11 16.95 -14.98
N SER A 179 -2.47 16.96 -16.27
CA SER A 179 -2.76 18.19 -16.99
C SER A 179 -3.96 18.92 -16.39
N LYS A 180 -3.97 20.22 -16.55
CA LYS A 180 -5.03 21.14 -16.08
C LYS A 180 -6.43 20.75 -16.52
N ASN A 181 -7.45 21.22 -15.79
CA ASN A 181 -8.87 21.05 -16.09
C ASN A 181 -9.29 19.57 -16.21
N GLN A 182 -8.65 18.69 -15.45
CA GLN A 182 -9.02 17.29 -15.37
C GLN A 182 -9.57 16.97 -13.99
N ASP A 183 -10.65 16.18 -13.98
CA ASP A 183 -11.36 15.76 -12.77
C ASP A 183 -10.94 14.35 -12.40
N PHE A 184 -10.24 14.21 -11.27
CA PHE A 184 -9.72 12.94 -10.77
C PHE A 184 -9.62 12.92 -9.25
N SER A 185 -9.50 11.74 -8.69
CA SER A 185 -9.23 11.54 -7.27
C SER A 185 -7.89 10.84 -7.04
N VAL A 186 -7.28 11.15 -5.90
CA VAL A 186 -6.10 10.47 -5.39
C VAL A 186 -6.51 9.62 -4.20
N GLN A 187 -6.21 8.32 -4.29
CA GLN A 187 -6.60 7.31 -3.30
C GLN A 187 -5.36 6.65 -2.71
N PHE A 188 -5.37 6.42 -1.40
CA PHE A 188 -4.31 5.75 -0.65
C PHE A 188 -4.86 4.47 -0.01
N ASP A 189 -4.34 3.31 -0.42
CA ASP A 189 -4.81 2.00 0.06
C ASP A 189 -6.35 1.85 -0.03
N GLY A 190 -6.94 2.30 -1.15
CA GLY A 190 -8.38 2.24 -1.42
C GLY A 190 -9.23 3.29 -0.69
N ASN A 191 -8.63 4.22 0.06
CA ASN A 191 -9.35 5.35 0.63
C ASN A 191 -9.10 6.60 -0.20
N GLU A 192 -10.17 7.30 -0.61
CA GLU A 192 -10.06 8.56 -1.30
C GLU A 192 -9.65 9.66 -0.32
N LEU A 193 -8.52 10.31 -0.56
CA LEU A 193 -8.01 11.40 0.27
C LEU A 193 -8.16 12.78 -0.38
N GLN A 194 -8.12 12.85 -1.72
CA GLN A 194 -8.10 14.13 -2.42
C GLN A 194 -8.91 14.08 -3.70
N GLN A 195 -9.82 15.03 -3.83
CA GLN A 195 -10.53 15.36 -5.08
C GLN A 195 -9.77 16.48 -5.79
N CYS A 196 -9.50 16.32 -7.07
CA CYS A 196 -8.71 17.25 -7.87
C CYS A 196 -9.49 17.70 -9.10
N ASN A 197 -9.68 19.01 -9.24
CA ASN A 197 -10.28 19.63 -10.41
C ASN A 197 -9.75 21.07 -10.54
N GLU A 198 -8.45 21.20 -10.79
CA GLU A 198 -7.77 22.50 -10.77
C GLU A 198 -7.56 23.07 -12.17
N PRO A 199 -7.57 24.41 -12.33
CA PRO A 199 -7.32 25.07 -13.61
C PRO A 199 -5.87 25.00 -14.07
N ASN A 200 -4.96 24.56 -13.21
CA ASN A 200 -3.53 24.41 -13.48
C ASN A 200 -3.14 22.92 -13.46
N ASP A 201 -1.98 22.61 -14.02
CA ASP A 201 -1.39 21.28 -13.91
C ASP A 201 -1.11 20.98 -12.44
N LEU A 202 -1.46 19.75 -12.02
CA LEU A 202 -1.15 19.25 -10.68
C LEU A 202 0.04 18.29 -10.72
N SER A 203 0.94 18.46 -9.76
CA SER A 203 2.16 17.67 -9.66
C SER A 203 2.28 17.01 -8.30
N PHE A 204 2.55 15.72 -8.31
CA PHE A 204 2.73 14.89 -7.12
C PHE A 204 4.04 14.13 -7.23
N THR A 205 4.81 14.10 -6.16
CA THR A 205 6.05 13.33 -6.09
C THR A 205 5.88 12.13 -5.17
N TYR A 206 6.25 10.95 -5.62
CA TYR A 206 6.12 9.69 -4.91
C TYR A 206 7.46 9.03 -4.73
N LYS A 207 7.71 8.51 -3.54
CA LYS A 207 8.88 7.69 -3.21
C LYS A 207 8.58 6.75 -2.06
N LEU A 208 9.42 5.75 -1.86
CA LEU A 208 9.38 4.97 -0.64
C LEU A 208 9.86 5.83 0.54
N SER A 209 9.21 5.68 1.69
CA SER A 209 9.66 6.31 2.93
C SER A 209 11.06 5.80 3.32
N ALA A 210 11.85 6.66 3.97
CA ALA A 210 13.10 6.24 4.61
C ALA A 210 12.85 5.39 5.87
N ASN A 211 11.64 5.47 6.41
CA ASN A 211 11.19 4.72 7.58
C ASN A 211 10.48 3.43 7.18
N ALA A 212 10.34 2.51 8.12
CA ALA A 212 9.61 1.26 7.90
C ALA A 212 8.78 0.89 9.12
N LEU A 213 7.57 0.43 8.89
CA LEU A 213 6.73 -0.17 9.91
C LEU A 213 7.18 -1.60 10.19
N LYS A 214 7.24 -1.96 11.46
CA LYS A 214 7.46 -3.34 11.89
C LYS A 214 6.13 -4.09 11.93
N VAL A 215 5.98 -5.12 11.09
CA VAL A 215 4.82 -5.99 11.07
C VAL A 215 5.24 -7.40 11.48
N LEU A 216 4.53 -7.97 12.47
CA LEU A 216 4.74 -9.34 12.89
C LEU A 216 4.11 -10.28 11.86
N GLU A 217 4.92 -11.15 11.29
CA GLU A 217 4.49 -12.13 10.31
C GLU A 217 5.01 -13.51 10.68
N GLU A 218 4.18 -14.53 10.44
CA GLU A 218 4.61 -15.92 10.53
C GLU A 218 5.70 -16.21 9.48
N THR A 219 6.82 -16.77 9.91
CA THR A 219 8.08 -16.77 9.16
C THR A 219 8.13 -17.73 7.98
N ASP A 220 7.29 -18.75 7.91
CA ASP A 220 7.61 -19.95 7.13
C ASP A 220 6.75 -20.25 5.91
N LYS A 221 5.78 -19.38 5.57
CA LYS A 221 5.01 -19.59 4.35
C LYS A 221 5.27 -18.48 3.34
N PRO A 222 5.79 -18.81 2.14
CA PRO A 222 5.89 -17.85 1.05
C PRO A 222 4.48 -17.34 0.71
N LYS A 223 4.21 -16.07 1.01
CA LYS A 223 2.91 -15.44 0.69
C LYS A 223 2.60 -15.50 -0.81
N LEU A 224 3.64 -15.59 -1.64
CA LEU A 224 3.51 -15.76 -3.07
C LEU A 224 2.84 -17.10 -3.43
N ASP A 225 3.23 -18.22 -2.78
CA ASP A 225 2.61 -19.52 -3.04
C ASP A 225 1.14 -19.53 -2.65
N HIS A 226 0.79 -18.84 -1.57
CA HIS A 226 -0.60 -18.71 -1.15
C HIS A 226 -1.42 -17.94 -2.20
N PHE A 227 -0.88 -16.88 -2.75
CA PHE A 227 -1.51 -16.10 -3.81
C PHE A 227 -1.66 -16.91 -5.10
N LEU A 228 -0.61 -17.49 -5.57
CA LEU A 228 -0.65 -18.30 -6.78
C LEU A 228 -1.69 -19.42 -6.65
N ASN A 229 -1.79 -20.05 -5.49
CA ASN A 229 -2.82 -21.04 -5.20
C ASN A 229 -4.25 -20.50 -5.16
N GLN A 230 -4.45 -19.22 -4.86
CA GLN A 230 -5.77 -18.59 -4.91
C GLN A 230 -6.19 -18.22 -6.33
N ILE A 231 -5.25 -17.76 -7.16
CA ILE A 231 -5.54 -17.35 -8.54
C ILE A 231 -5.69 -18.54 -9.47
N LEU A 232 -4.96 -19.63 -9.22
CA LEU A 232 -4.94 -20.83 -10.06
C LEU A 232 -6.09 -21.81 -9.73
N ARG A 233 -6.98 -21.46 -8.81
CA ARG A 233 -8.23 -22.17 -8.51
C ARG A 233 -9.40 -21.58 -9.28
#